data_a32f61a3d578579abe746359f60d0988
#
_entry.id   a32f61a3d578579abe746359f60d0988
#
_cell.length_a   1.000
_cell.length_b   1.000
_cell.length_c   1.000
_cell.angle_alpha   90.00
_cell.angle_beta   90.00
_cell.angle_gamma   90.00
#
_symmetry.space_group_name_H-M   'P 1'
#
loop_
_entity.id
_entity.type
_entity.pdbx_description
1 polymer ?
#
loop_
_entity_poly.entity_id
_entity_poly.type
_entity_poly.pdbx_seq_one_letter_code
_entity_poly.pdbx_strand_id
1 'polypeptide(L)'
;PTITEIKMIDTYWSDHCRHTTFQTTIDSIKFEDATLQAAYNEYLATREAIGRTKPINLMDMGTIVAKFLKKEGKLDKLDESEEINACTVKIDVDVEGKTEKWLLLFKNETHNHPTEIEPFGGAATCVGGAIRDPLSGRSYVYAAMRVTGAGNPLTPVSETLRGKLPQRKIVTTAAAGYS
;
A
#
# COMPACT_ATOMS: atom_id res chain seq x y z
N PRO A 1 31.24 8.13 18.16
CA PRO A 1 30.62 7.13 17.30
C PRO A 1 31.40 6.97 16.00
N THR A 2 31.47 5.76 15.50
CA THR A 2 32.04 5.44 14.20
C THR A 2 31.10 5.84 13.08
N ILE A 3 31.62 5.97 11.85
CA ILE A 3 30.78 6.25 10.67
C ILE A 3 29.71 5.16 10.44
N THR A 4 30.03 3.92 10.80
CA THR A 4 29.10 2.79 10.70
C THR A 4 27.95 2.92 11.69
N GLU A 5 28.23 3.32 12.93
CA GLU A 5 27.17 3.57 13.93
C GLU A 5 26.27 4.74 13.54
N ILE A 6 26.83 5.81 12.97
CA ILE A 6 26.05 6.94 12.46
C ILE A 6 25.12 6.49 11.32
N LYS A 7 25.62 5.72 10.35
CA LYS A 7 24.82 5.18 9.26
C LYS A 7 23.72 4.23 9.74
N MET A 8 24.02 3.44 10.77
CA MET A 8 23.02 2.56 11.38
C MET A 8 21.90 3.36 12.04
N ILE A 9 22.23 4.42 12.77
CA ILE A 9 21.26 5.33 13.39
C ILE A 9 20.42 6.04 12.32
N ASP A 10 21.04 6.53 11.27
CA ASP A 10 20.36 7.18 10.13
C ASP A 10 19.36 6.24 9.47
N THR A 11 19.75 5.00 9.18
CA THR A 11 18.87 3.96 8.64
C THR A 11 17.71 3.65 9.59
N TYR A 12 17.99 3.54 10.89
CA TYR A 12 16.96 3.31 11.89
C TYR A 12 16.00 4.48 12.01
N TRP A 13 16.46 5.71 11.84
CA TRP A 13 15.63 6.93 11.89
C TRP A 13 14.87 7.21 10.60
N SER A 14 15.11 6.45 9.54
CA SER A 14 14.37 6.60 8.28
C SER A 14 12.87 6.34 8.49
N ASP A 15 12.05 6.93 7.64
CA ASP A 15 10.57 6.73 7.64
C ASP A 15 10.15 5.42 6.95
N HIS A 16 11.11 4.58 6.56
CA HIS A 16 10.83 3.32 5.88
C HIS A 16 9.96 2.39 6.74
N CYS A 17 8.80 2.01 6.23
CA CYS A 17 7.79 1.17 6.87
C CYS A 17 7.20 1.72 8.19
N ARG A 18 7.49 2.94 8.57
CA ARG A 18 6.97 3.55 9.81
C ARG A 18 5.71 4.37 9.60
N HIS A 19 5.50 4.91 8.40
CA HIS A 19 4.35 5.73 8.03
C HIS A 19 4.12 6.94 8.95
N THR A 20 5.20 7.51 9.50
CA THR A 20 5.12 8.63 10.46
C THR A 20 4.43 9.85 9.85
N THR A 21 4.67 10.15 8.59
CA THR A 21 4.01 11.23 7.85
C THR A 21 2.49 11.03 7.82
N PHE A 22 2.02 9.81 7.54
CA PHE A 22 0.59 9.48 7.52
C PHE A 22 -0.04 9.48 8.92
N GLN A 23 0.76 9.37 9.97
CA GLN A 23 0.31 9.37 11.36
C GLN A 23 0.43 10.74 12.04
N THR A 24 0.95 11.76 11.35
CA THR A 24 1.01 13.13 11.86
C THR A 24 -0.40 13.61 12.19
N THR A 25 -0.58 14.09 13.41
CA THR A 25 -1.87 14.63 13.87
C THR A 25 -2.21 15.88 13.07
N ILE A 26 -3.44 15.95 12.60
CA ILE A 26 -3.98 17.08 11.87
C ILE A 26 -4.91 17.85 12.81
N ASP A 27 -4.51 19.03 13.19
CA ASP A 27 -5.27 19.87 14.14
C ASP A 27 -6.36 20.70 13.44
N SER A 28 -6.11 21.11 12.19
CA SER A 28 -7.09 21.88 11.40
C SER A 28 -6.92 21.62 9.91
N ILE A 29 -8.03 21.68 9.18
CA ILE A 29 -8.05 21.56 7.72
C ILE A 29 -8.92 22.69 7.16
N LYS A 30 -8.46 23.29 6.06
CA LYS A 30 -9.23 24.22 5.24
C LYS A 30 -9.32 23.65 3.83
N PHE A 31 -10.53 23.47 3.33
CA PHE A 31 -10.76 23.06 1.96
C PHE A 31 -11.23 24.27 1.13
N GLU A 32 -10.73 24.38 -0.09
CA GLU A 32 -11.17 25.36 -1.07
C GLU A 32 -12.22 24.76 -2.03
N ASP A 33 -12.34 23.42 -2.03
CA ASP A 33 -13.28 22.67 -2.82
C ASP A 33 -14.43 22.12 -1.96
N ALA A 34 -15.67 22.40 -2.38
CA ALA A 34 -16.87 22.01 -1.64
C ALA A 34 -17.06 20.47 -1.58
N THR A 35 -16.64 19.74 -2.61
CA THR A 35 -16.73 18.27 -2.65
C THR A 35 -15.80 17.65 -1.63
N LEU A 36 -14.57 18.16 -1.52
CA LEU A 36 -13.62 17.71 -0.52
C LEU A 36 -14.10 18.04 0.90
N GLN A 37 -14.68 19.22 1.09
CA GLN A 37 -15.28 19.59 2.39
C GLN A 37 -16.43 18.63 2.76
N ALA A 38 -17.29 18.28 1.80
CA ALA A 38 -18.39 17.34 2.05
C ALA A 38 -17.87 15.94 2.42
N ALA A 39 -16.88 15.43 1.68
CA ALA A 39 -16.24 14.16 1.99
C ALA A 39 -15.56 14.13 3.37
N TYR A 40 -14.94 15.23 3.77
CA TYR A 40 -14.38 15.35 5.10
C TYR A 40 -15.45 15.38 6.21
N ASN A 41 -16.56 16.04 5.98
CA ASN A 41 -17.68 16.03 6.91
C ASN A 41 -18.28 14.62 7.07
N GLU A 42 -18.38 13.86 5.98
CA GLU A 42 -18.80 12.45 6.00
C GLU A 42 -17.81 11.57 6.79
N TYR A 43 -16.50 11.81 6.61
CA TYR A 43 -15.48 11.15 7.41
C TYR A 43 -15.65 11.43 8.92
N LEU A 44 -15.90 12.68 9.31
CA LEU A 44 -16.11 13.04 10.71
C LEU A 44 -17.37 12.36 11.29
N ALA A 45 -18.47 12.36 10.53
CA ALA A 45 -19.69 11.66 10.93
C ALA A 45 -19.47 10.15 11.09
N THR A 46 -18.67 9.55 10.19
CA THR A 46 -18.30 8.14 10.26
C THR A 46 -17.46 7.85 11.52
N ARG A 47 -16.52 8.72 11.87
CA ARG A 47 -15.74 8.59 13.11
C ARG A 47 -16.64 8.57 14.33
N GLU A 48 -17.60 9.49 14.39
CA GLU A 48 -18.59 9.56 15.48
C GLU A 48 -19.42 8.28 15.54
N ALA A 49 -19.96 7.83 14.41
CA ALA A 49 -20.78 6.62 14.30
C ALA A 49 -20.06 5.36 14.81
N ILE A 50 -18.72 5.26 14.61
CA ILE A 50 -17.95 4.11 15.11
C ILE A 50 -17.31 4.35 16.49
N GLY A 51 -17.50 5.52 17.10
CA GLY A 51 -16.93 5.85 18.40
C GLY A 51 -15.39 6.04 18.36
N ARG A 52 -14.87 6.59 17.28
CA ARG A 52 -13.43 6.74 17.06
C ARG A 52 -12.87 7.98 17.77
N THR A 53 -12.02 7.78 18.77
CA THR A 53 -11.44 8.85 19.60
C THR A 53 -9.97 9.18 19.32
N LYS A 54 -9.26 8.33 18.53
CA LYS A 54 -7.85 8.57 18.20
C LYS A 54 -7.69 9.87 17.38
N PRO A 55 -6.50 10.51 17.39
CA PRO A 55 -6.24 11.72 16.60
C PRO A 55 -6.56 11.57 15.12
N ILE A 56 -6.97 12.65 14.48
CA ILE A 56 -7.17 12.72 13.04
C ILE A 56 -5.81 12.74 12.35
N ASN A 57 -5.63 11.87 11.38
CA ASN A 57 -4.46 11.81 10.52
C ASN A 57 -4.82 11.12 9.19
N LEU A 58 -3.91 11.15 8.21
CA LEU A 58 -4.16 10.55 6.89
C LEU A 58 -4.39 9.04 6.96
N MET A 59 -3.70 8.33 7.85
CA MET A 59 -3.88 6.90 8.03
C MET A 59 -5.28 6.57 8.56
N ASP A 60 -5.80 7.39 9.46
CA ASP A 60 -7.17 7.22 9.97
C ASP A 60 -8.20 7.47 8.88
N MET A 61 -8.03 8.54 8.08
CA MET A 61 -8.89 8.83 6.92
C MET A 61 -8.88 7.67 5.93
N GLY A 62 -7.70 7.17 5.55
CA GLY A 62 -7.55 6.10 4.57
C GLY A 62 -8.11 4.74 5.03
N THR A 63 -8.22 4.52 6.34
CA THR A 63 -8.68 3.23 6.91
C THR A 63 -10.08 3.27 7.53
N ILE A 64 -10.74 4.43 7.53
CA ILE A 64 -12.02 4.60 8.25
C ILE A 64 -13.14 3.73 7.68
N VAL A 65 -13.20 3.58 6.37
CA VAL A 65 -14.24 2.79 5.69
C VAL A 65 -14.16 1.32 6.08
N ALA A 66 -12.94 0.75 6.12
CA ALA A 66 -12.77 -0.63 6.56
C ALA A 66 -13.21 -0.84 8.02
N LYS A 67 -12.91 0.12 8.90
CA LYS A 67 -13.34 0.09 10.31
C LYS A 67 -14.85 0.19 10.45
N PHE A 68 -15.48 1.04 9.64
CA PHE A 68 -16.94 1.18 9.60
C PHE A 68 -17.59 -0.11 9.09
N LEU A 69 -17.16 -0.65 7.96
CA LEU A 69 -17.68 -1.91 7.41
C LEU A 69 -17.52 -3.08 8.38
N LYS A 70 -16.41 -3.12 9.12
CA LYS A 70 -16.21 -4.13 10.18
C LYS A 70 -17.24 -4.01 11.30
N LYS A 71 -17.49 -2.79 11.77
CA LYS A 71 -18.49 -2.51 12.80
C LYS A 71 -19.92 -2.88 12.34
N GLU A 72 -20.21 -2.65 11.05
CA GLU A 72 -21.47 -3.02 10.43
C GLU A 72 -21.60 -4.53 10.15
N GLY A 73 -20.61 -5.35 10.49
CA GLY A 73 -20.63 -6.80 10.26
C GLY A 73 -20.53 -7.19 8.79
N LYS A 74 -20.05 -6.30 7.92
CA LYS A 74 -19.92 -6.55 6.47
C LYS A 74 -18.59 -7.20 6.07
N LEU A 75 -17.72 -7.47 7.03
CA LEU A 75 -16.42 -8.13 6.83
C LEU A 75 -16.36 -9.48 7.53
N ASP A 76 -17.46 -10.23 7.54
CA ASP A 76 -17.61 -11.53 8.18
C ASP A 76 -16.69 -12.62 7.59
N LYS A 77 -16.33 -12.46 6.33
CA LYS A 77 -15.40 -13.35 5.63
C LYS A 77 -13.92 -13.01 5.85
N LEU A 78 -13.62 -11.86 6.45
CA LEU A 78 -12.25 -11.51 6.79
C LEU A 78 -11.71 -12.48 7.83
N ASP A 79 -10.59 -13.12 7.54
CA ASP A 79 -9.87 -13.94 8.51
C ASP A 79 -8.91 -13.04 9.30
N GLU A 80 -9.04 -13.09 10.62
CA GLU A 80 -8.16 -12.35 11.53
C GLU A 80 -7.30 -13.36 12.28
N SER A 81 -6.04 -13.42 11.93
CA SER A 81 -5.02 -14.23 12.58
C SER A 81 -3.89 -13.37 13.10
N GLU A 82 -2.97 -13.95 13.85
CA GLU A 82 -1.75 -13.26 14.31
C GLU A 82 -0.76 -13.02 13.17
N GLU A 83 -0.86 -13.75 12.06
CA GLU A 83 -0.07 -13.57 10.85
C GLU A 83 -0.77 -12.62 9.87
N ILE A 84 -0.50 -11.32 9.98
CA ILE A 84 -1.16 -10.27 9.17
C ILE A 84 -0.20 -9.69 8.13
N ASN A 85 0.35 -10.53 7.25
CA ASN A 85 1.20 -10.09 6.13
C ASN A 85 0.42 -9.91 4.82
N ALA A 86 -0.83 -10.34 4.78
CA ALA A 86 -1.75 -10.20 3.66
C ALA A 86 -3.19 -10.06 4.16
N CYS A 87 -4.08 -9.54 3.33
CA CYS A 87 -5.51 -9.63 3.60
C CYS A 87 -5.98 -11.05 3.31
N THR A 88 -6.58 -11.71 4.30
CA THR A 88 -7.01 -13.10 4.18
C THR A 88 -8.53 -13.19 4.24
N VAL A 89 -9.13 -13.83 3.25
CA VAL A 89 -10.58 -13.95 3.10
C VAL A 89 -10.97 -15.42 3.06
N LYS A 90 -11.98 -15.80 3.87
CA LYS A 90 -12.58 -17.13 3.87
C LYS A 90 -13.42 -17.33 2.63
N ILE A 91 -13.13 -18.37 1.86
CA ILE A 91 -13.85 -18.70 0.62
C ILE A 91 -14.22 -20.18 0.58
N ASP A 92 -15.22 -20.50 -0.20
CA ASP A 92 -15.61 -21.87 -0.54
C ASP A 92 -15.09 -22.19 -1.94
N VAL A 93 -14.39 -23.30 -2.06
CA VAL A 93 -13.81 -23.78 -3.33
C VAL A 93 -14.41 -25.14 -3.66
N ASP A 94 -14.89 -25.31 -4.89
CA ASP A 94 -15.28 -26.65 -5.38
C ASP A 94 -14.03 -27.39 -5.85
N VAL A 95 -13.76 -28.52 -5.21
CA VAL A 95 -12.67 -29.42 -5.57
C VAL A 95 -13.28 -30.77 -5.93
N GLU A 96 -13.32 -31.11 -7.21
CA GLU A 96 -13.87 -32.37 -7.73
C GLU A 96 -15.30 -32.66 -7.22
N GLY A 97 -16.14 -31.62 -7.17
CA GLY A 97 -17.53 -31.73 -6.72
C GLY A 97 -17.71 -31.72 -5.21
N LYS A 98 -16.66 -31.45 -4.43
CA LYS A 98 -16.72 -31.26 -2.99
C LYS A 98 -16.37 -29.85 -2.62
N THR A 99 -17.21 -29.22 -1.80
CA THR A 99 -16.92 -27.86 -1.28
C THR A 99 -15.90 -27.93 -0.14
N GLU A 100 -14.78 -27.25 -0.33
CA GLU A 100 -13.75 -27.10 0.69
C GLU A 100 -13.66 -25.64 1.18
N LYS A 101 -13.33 -25.46 2.46
CA LYS A 101 -13.09 -24.14 3.06
C LYS A 101 -11.62 -23.75 2.86
N TRP A 102 -11.40 -22.68 2.12
CA TRP A 102 -10.06 -22.19 1.82
C TRP A 102 -9.87 -20.76 2.32
N LEU A 103 -8.61 -20.32 2.40
CA LEU A 103 -8.22 -18.95 2.67
C LEU A 103 -7.62 -18.36 1.41
N LEU A 104 -8.23 -17.30 0.88
CA LEU A 104 -7.68 -16.51 -0.21
C LEU A 104 -6.88 -15.36 0.38
N LEU A 105 -5.57 -15.35 0.12
CA LEU A 105 -4.68 -14.29 0.54
C LEU A 105 -4.54 -13.24 -0.58
N PHE A 106 -4.70 -11.98 -0.25
CA PHE A 106 -4.51 -10.85 -1.15
C PHE A 106 -3.48 -9.89 -0.57
N LYS A 107 -2.43 -9.63 -1.32
CA LYS A 107 -1.42 -8.63 -0.99
C LYS A 107 -1.36 -7.57 -2.07
N ASN A 108 -1.39 -6.32 -1.65
CA ASN A 108 -1.09 -5.16 -2.49
C ASN A 108 0.17 -4.49 -1.95
N GLU A 109 1.19 -4.38 -2.79
CA GLU A 109 2.45 -3.73 -2.45
C GLU A 109 2.65 -2.49 -3.30
N THR A 110 2.90 -1.36 -2.65
CA THR A 110 3.25 -0.11 -3.32
C THR A 110 4.76 0.04 -3.33
N HIS A 111 5.35 0.18 -4.51
CA HIS A 111 6.79 0.33 -4.67
C HIS A 111 7.09 1.44 -5.67
N ASN A 112 7.37 2.62 -5.16
CA ASN A 112 7.47 3.85 -5.94
C ASN A 112 8.92 4.28 -6.16
N HIS A 113 9.58 4.77 -5.12
CA HIS A 113 10.87 5.44 -5.20
C HIS A 113 12.02 4.57 -5.73
N PRO A 114 12.21 3.31 -5.27
CA PRO A 114 13.23 2.44 -5.85
C PRO A 114 13.03 2.20 -7.35
N THR A 115 11.78 2.07 -7.82
CA THR A 115 11.48 1.92 -9.25
C THR A 115 11.79 3.19 -10.05
N GLU A 116 11.69 4.37 -9.45
CA GLU A 116 12.07 5.64 -10.07
C GLU A 116 13.60 5.74 -10.26
N ILE A 117 14.38 5.27 -9.28
CA ILE A 117 15.84 5.41 -9.25
C ILE A 117 16.52 4.32 -10.10
N GLU A 118 16.13 3.07 -9.88
CA GLU A 118 16.63 1.88 -10.58
C GLU A 118 15.44 1.04 -11.04
N PRO A 119 14.88 1.31 -12.23
CA PRO A 119 13.59 0.78 -12.64
C PRO A 119 13.53 -0.74 -12.76
N PHE A 120 14.60 -1.39 -13.19
CA PHE A 120 14.62 -2.85 -13.36
C PHE A 120 14.59 -3.58 -12.03
N GLY A 121 15.60 -3.37 -11.18
CA GLY A 121 15.69 -4.04 -9.88
C GLY A 121 14.65 -3.55 -8.89
N GLY A 122 14.27 -2.26 -8.95
CA GLY A 122 13.18 -1.72 -8.15
C GLY A 122 11.86 -2.40 -8.47
N ALA A 123 11.56 -2.61 -9.75
CA ALA A 123 10.39 -3.34 -10.20
C ALA A 123 10.41 -4.81 -9.75
N ALA A 124 11.52 -5.52 -9.99
CA ALA A 124 11.69 -6.90 -9.57
C ALA A 124 11.55 -7.07 -8.05
N THR A 125 12.11 -6.17 -7.26
CA THR A 125 12.00 -6.18 -5.79
C THR A 125 10.55 -5.99 -5.32
N CYS A 126 9.79 -5.12 -5.98
CA CYS A 126 8.38 -4.90 -5.68
C CYS A 126 7.56 -6.18 -5.84
N VAL A 127 7.68 -6.84 -6.99
CA VAL A 127 6.99 -8.11 -7.24
C VAL A 127 7.45 -9.18 -6.25
N GLY A 128 8.76 -9.27 -6.01
CA GLY A 128 9.31 -10.21 -5.04
C GLY A 128 8.77 -10.00 -3.62
N GLY A 129 8.62 -8.75 -3.17
CA GLY A 129 8.01 -8.42 -1.88
C GLY A 129 6.54 -8.83 -1.81
N ALA A 130 5.77 -8.48 -2.82
CA ALA A 130 4.35 -8.83 -2.91
C ALA A 130 4.11 -10.35 -2.88
N ILE A 131 5.01 -11.14 -3.45
CA ILE A 131 4.93 -12.60 -3.47
C ILE A 131 5.40 -13.20 -2.14
N ARG A 132 6.48 -12.68 -1.55
CA ARG A 132 7.05 -13.22 -0.30
C ARG A 132 6.11 -13.09 0.89
N ASP A 133 5.35 -12.00 0.98
CA ASP A 133 4.47 -11.78 2.13
C ASP A 133 3.37 -12.85 2.25
N PRO A 134 2.59 -13.18 1.19
CA PRO A 134 1.67 -14.31 1.25
C PRO A 134 2.37 -15.66 1.48
N LEU A 135 3.56 -15.87 0.89
CA LEU A 135 4.32 -17.11 1.10
C LEU A 135 4.73 -17.31 2.55
N SER A 136 4.98 -16.24 3.30
CA SER A 136 5.31 -16.31 4.73
C SER A 136 4.17 -16.92 5.56
N GLY A 137 2.91 -16.79 5.11
CA GLY A 137 1.74 -17.45 5.66
C GLY A 137 1.56 -18.92 5.22
N ARG A 138 2.61 -19.55 4.66
CA ARG A 138 2.57 -20.94 4.17
C ARG A 138 1.52 -21.16 3.08
N SER A 139 1.28 -20.16 2.24
CA SER A 139 0.35 -20.21 1.14
C SER A 139 1.06 -20.47 -0.19
N TYR A 140 0.27 -20.75 -1.23
CA TYR A 140 0.72 -20.84 -2.60
C TYR A 140 0.30 -19.59 -3.38
N VAL A 141 1.23 -18.92 -4.03
CA VAL A 141 0.93 -17.76 -4.88
C VAL A 141 0.63 -18.24 -6.29
N TYR A 142 -0.63 -18.19 -6.72
CA TYR A 142 -1.07 -18.64 -8.03
C TYR A 142 -1.15 -17.53 -9.08
N ALA A 143 -1.22 -16.28 -8.65
CA ALA A 143 -1.28 -15.12 -9.54
C ALA A 143 -0.59 -13.91 -8.93
N ALA A 144 0.15 -13.19 -9.75
CA ALA A 144 0.69 -11.88 -9.44
C ALA A 144 0.30 -10.92 -10.57
N MET A 145 -0.22 -9.74 -10.19
CA MET A 145 -0.59 -8.69 -11.14
C MET A 145 0.19 -7.43 -10.83
N ARG A 146 0.71 -6.82 -11.86
CA ARG A 146 1.30 -5.50 -11.75
C ARG A 146 0.44 -4.42 -12.34
N VAL A 147 0.24 -3.36 -11.56
CA VAL A 147 -0.27 -2.09 -12.06
C VAL A 147 0.86 -1.07 -12.00
N THR A 148 1.19 -0.45 -13.12
CA THR A 148 2.25 0.55 -13.20
C THR A 148 1.66 1.90 -13.58
N GLY A 149 1.98 2.93 -12.80
CA GLY A 149 1.76 4.33 -13.15
C GLY A 149 3.09 5.06 -13.25
N ALA A 150 3.21 5.96 -14.21
CA ALA A 150 4.32 6.87 -14.36
C ALA A 150 3.84 8.16 -15.01
N GLY A 151 4.72 9.16 -15.12
CA GLY A 151 4.46 10.34 -15.91
C GLY A 151 4.35 10.00 -17.40
N ASN A 152 4.03 10.98 -18.23
CA ASN A 152 3.88 10.79 -19.67
C ASN A 152 5.19 10.27 -20.31
N PRO A 153 5.23 9.05 -20.87
CA PRO A 153 6.44 8.49 -21.47
C PRO A 153 6.87 9.19 -22.78
N LEU A 154 6.01 10.03 -23.33
CA LEU A 154 6.28 10.84 -24.52
C LEU A 154 6.92 12.18 -24.17
N THR A 155 7.05 12.55 -22.91
CA THR A 155 7.73 13.77 -22.48
C THR A 155 9.14 13.80 -23.04
N PRO A 156 9.55 14.87 -23.70
CA PRO A 156 10.91 15.02 -24.24
C PRO A 156 11.98 14.88 -23.15
N VAL A 157 13.12 14.28 -23.49
CA VAL A 157 14.23 14.11 -22.54
C VAL A 157 14.71 15.46 -21.99
N SER A 158 14.64 16.51 -22.78
CA SER A 158 15.01 17.88 -22.38
C SER A 158 14.14 18.44 -21.25
N GLU A 159 12.95 17.92 -21.05
CA GLU A 159 12.02 18.31 -19.97
C GLU A 159 12.16 17.44 -18.71
N THR A 160 13.08 16.50 -18.73
CA THR A 160 13.35 15.65 -17.55
C THR A 160 13.94 16.49 -16.42
N LEU A 161 13.42 16.33 -15.22
CA LEU A 161 13.95 16.98 -14.02
C LEU A 161 15.41 16.60 -13.80
N ARG A 162 16.20 17.58 -13.37
CA ARG A 162 17.63 17.37 -13.09
C ARG A 162 17.84 16.24 -12.07
N GLY A 163 18.70 15.30 -12.40
CA GLY A 163 19.03 14.15 -11.53
C GLY A 163 17.98 13.04 -11.54
N LYS A 164 16.98 13.11 -12.43
CA LYS A 164 15.96 12.08 -12.61
C LYS A 164 16.11 11.35 -13.93
N LEU A 165 15.56 10.13 -14.01
CA LEU A 165 15.47 9.39 -15.26
C LEU A 165 14.29 9.90 -16.10
N PRO A 166 14.40 9.88 -17.45
CA PRO A 166 13.26 10.16 -18.32
C PRO A 166 12.11 9.18 -18.08
N GLN A 167 10.85 9.67 -18.14
CA GLN A 167 9.67 8.86 -17.89
C GLN A 167 9.61 7.60 -18.78
N ARG A 168 9.97 7.73 -20.05
CA ARG A 168 10.07 6.58 -20.98
C ARG A 168 11.05 5.53 -20.49
N LYS A 169 12.21 5.95 -19.97
CA LYS A 169 13.23 5.03 -19.43
C LYS A 169 12.67 4.27 -18.22
N ILE A 170 12.00 4.96 -17.32
CA ILE A 170 11.40 4.33 -16.13
C ILE A 170 10.38 3.28 -16.55
N VAL A 171 9.40 3.64 -17.37
CA VAL A 171 8.31 2.75 -17.78
C VAL A 171 8.82 1.50 -18.48
N THR A 172 9.67 1.67 -19.52
CA THR A 172 10.15 0.53 -20.31
C THR A 172 11.08 -0.40 -19.52
N THR A 173 11.94 0.17 -18.67
CA THR A 173 12.89 -0.63 -17.89
C THR A 173 12.19 -1.32 -16.72
N ALA A 174 11.21 -0.66 -16.08
CA ALA A 174 10.38 -1.30 -15.06
C ALA A 174 9.59 -2.48 -15.65
N ALA A 175 9.00 -2.33 -16.84
CA ALA A 175 8.30 -3.41 -17.51
C ALA A 175 9.22 -4.63 -17.72
N ALA A 176 10.48 -4.41 -18.13
CA ALA A 176 11.45 -5.50 -18.26
C ALA A 176 11.84 -6.16 -16.93
N GLY A 177 11.77 -5.43 -15.82
CA GLY A 177 12.05 -5.96 -14.47
C GLY A 177 10.97 -6.89 -13.92
N TYR A 178 9.83 -7.04 -14.61
CA TYR A 178 8.73 -7.95 -14.23
C TYR A 178 8.64 -9.22 -15.06
N SER A 179 9.41 -9.31 -16.12
CA SER A 179 9.36 -10.41 -17.09
C SER A 179 10.13 -11.63 -16.62
#